data_86014dc8b059df1b74f4c0ba3f8fead4
#
_entry.id   86014dc8b059df1b74f4c0ba3f8fead4
#
_cell.length_a   1.000
_cell.length_b   1.000
_cell.length_c   1.000
_cell.angle_alpha   90.00
_cell.angle_beta   90.00
_cell.angle_gamma   90.00
#
_symmetry.space_group_name_H-M   'P 1'
#
loop_
_entity.id
_entity.type
_entity.pdbx_description
1 polymer ?
#
loop_
_entity_poly.entity_id
_entity_poly.type
_entity_poly.pdbx_seq_one_letter_code
_entity_poly.pdbx_strand_id
1 'polypeptide(L)'
;MPVFLIDGPKSAPLTLALAHGAGAPMDSDWMNTVAGAIAETGVRVVRFEFPYMNERRETGKKRPPNPERVLLETWRDVIAKLGAATLVIGGKSMGGRMASMVAADLESEG
;
A
#
# COMPACT_ATOMS: atom_id res chain seq x y z
N MET A 1 -0.66 -12.58 5.69
CA MET A 1 -0.61 -12.34 4.22
C MET A 1 -1.43 -11.13 3.87
N PRO A 2 -0.86 -10.12 3.20
CA PRO A 2 -1.68 -8.99 2.77
C PRO A 2 -2.69 -9.43 1.71
N VAL A 3 -3.90 -8.90 1.83
CA VAL A 3 -4.92 -9.05 0.80
C VAL A 3 -4.83 -7.83 -0.10
N PHE A 4 -4.76 -8.05 -1.40
CA PHE A 4 -4.63 -6.97 -2.37
C PHE A 4 -5.95 -6.63 -3.03
N LEU A 5 -6.18 -5.34 -3.22
CA LEU A 5 -7.25 -4.81 -4.05
C LEU A 5 -6.60 -4.21 -5.28
N ILE A 6 -6.86 -4.76 -6.45
CA ILE A 6 -6.13 -4.42 -7.67
C ILE A 6 -7.02 -3.69 -8.66
N ASP A 7 -6.52 -2.55 -9.16
CA ASP A 7 -7.17 -1.75 -10.20
C ASP A 7 -6.24 -1.65 -11.41
N GLY A 8 -6.81 -1.52 -12.60
CA GLY A 8 -6.06 -1.33 -13.83
C GLY A 8 -5.64 -2.63 -14.52
N PRO A 9 -4.95 -2.52 -15.66
CA PRO A 9 -4.65 -3.67 -16.49
C PRO A 9 -3.57 -4.56 -15.89
N LYS A 10 -3.80 -5.87 -15.98
CA LYS A 10 -2.88 -6.89 -15.44
C LYS A 10 -1.50 -6.85 -16.12
N SER A 11 -1.48 -6.44 -17.37
CA SER A 11 -0.26 -6.39 -18.18
C SER A 11 0.39 -5.01 -18.21
N ALA A 12 0.02 -4.11 -17.30
CA ALA A 12 0.58 -2.76 -17.25
C ALA A 12 2.10 -2.79 -17.08
N PRO A 13 2.83 -1.88 -17.74
CA PRO A 13 4.30 -1.82 -17.61
C PRO A 13 4.76 -1.34 -16.24
N LEU A 14 3.89 -0.61 -15.51
CA LEU A 14 4.19 -0.13 -14.17
C LEU A 14 3.12 -0.57 -13.18
N THR A 15 3.55 -0.90 -11.97
CA THR A 15 2.67 -1.19 -10.85
C THR A 15 2.93 -0.17 -9.75
N LEU A 16 1.86 0.42 -9.23
CA LEU A 16 1.92 1.28 -8.05
C LEU A 16 1.33 0.52 -6.87
N ALA A 17 2.13 0.31 -5.84
CA ALA A 17 1.63 -0.19 -4.56
C ALA A 17 1.23 1.01 -3.72
N LEU A 18 -0.04 1.10 -3.36
CA LEU A 18 -0.63 2.26 -2.70
C LEU A 18 -1.14 1.91 -1.30
N ALA A 19 -0.58 2.55 -0.27
CA ALA A 19 -0.95 2.32 1.12
C ALA A 19 -1.97 3.35 1.59
N HIS A 20 -2.86 2.92 2.49
CA HIS A 20 -3.83 3.81 3.14
C HIS A 20 -3.18 4.66 4.24
N GLY A 21 -3.89 5.69 4.70
CA GLY A 21 -3.50 6.49 5.85
C GLY A 21 -3.94 5.87 7.17
N ALA A 22 -3.63 6.53 8.28
CA ALA A 22 -3.84 5.99 9.63
C ALA A 22 -5.31 5.75 9.97
N GLY A 23 -6.20 6.60 9.49
CA GLY A 23 -7.61 6.61 9.94
C GLY A 23 -8.62 5.98 9.01
N ALA A 24 -8.22 5.51 7.82
CA ALA A 24 -9.18 5.01 6.83
C ALA A 24 -8.62 3.83 6.04
N PRO A 25 -9.48 2.87 5.66
CA PRO A 25 -9.04 1.65 4.98
C PRO A 25 -8.64 1.86 3.52
N MET A 26 -8.13 0.80 2.89
CA MET A 26 -7.68 0.84 1.50
C MET A 26 -8.79 1.12 0.49
N ASP A 27 -10.04 0.97 0.88
CA ASP A 27 -11.22 1.20 0.03
C ASP A 27 -12.07 2.39 0.50
N SER A 28 -11.46 3.35 1.19
CA SER A 28 -12.11 4.62 1.49
C SER A 28 -12.43 5.37 0.19
N ASP A 29 -13.35 6.33 0.24
CA ASP A 29 -13.72 7.11 -0.95
C ASP A 29 -12.50 7.78 -1.59
N TRP A 30 -11.61 8.34 -0.78
CA TRP A 30 -10.38 8.96 -1.28
C TRP A 30 -9.50 7.94 -2.01
N MET A 31 -9.29 6.77 -1.39
CA MET A 31 -8.47 5.71 -1.98
C MET A 31 -9.08 5.19 -3.27
N ASN A 32 -10.40 4.97 -3.30
CA ASN A 32 -11.09 4.51 -4.49
C ASN A 32 -10.95 5.52 -5.64
N THR A 33 -11.11 6.80 -5.34
CA THR A 33 -11.01 7.87 -6.35
C THR A 33 -9.59 7.97 -6.92
N VAL A 34 -8.59 7.99 -6.04
CA VAL A 34 -7.19 8.11 -6.45
C VAL A 34 -6.72 6.88 -7.22
N ALA A 35 -7.02 5.69 -6.69
CA ALA A 35 -6.61 4.45 -7.35
C ALA A 35 -7.26 4.31 -8.73
N GLY A 36 -8.55 4.64 -8.85
CA GLY A 36 -9.26 4.59 -10.11
C GLY A 36 -8.68 5.57 -11.15
N ALA A 37 -8.38 6.79 -10.73
CA ALA A 37 -7.81 7.81 -11.60
C ALA A 37 -6.43 7.40 -12.11
N ILE A 38 -5.59 6.85 -11.24
CA ILE A 38 -4.27 6.37 -11.63
C ILE A 38 -4.37 5.17 -12.57
N ALA A 39 -5.27 4.24 -12.27
CA ALA A 39 -5.47 3.04 -13.09
C ALA A 39 -5.92 3.40 -14.52
N GLU A 40 -6.70 4.47 -14.68
CA GLU A 40 -7.14 4.93 -16.00
C GLU A 40 -5.97 5.37 -16.90
N THR A 41 -4.82 5.70 -16.33
CA THR A 41 -3.63 6.06 -17.10
C THR A 41 -2.87 4.84 -17.61
N GLY A 42 -3.33 3.63 -17.32
CA GLY A 42 -2.67 2.40 -17.75
C GLY A 42 -1.72 1.81 -16.71
N VAL A 43 -1.72 2.33 -15.49
CA VAL A 43 -0.91 1.81 -14.39
C VAL A 43 -1.73 0.77 -13.62
N ARG A 44 -1.10 -0.32 -13.22
CA ARG A 44 -1.72 -1.29 -12.32
C ARG A 44 -1.56 -0.79 -10.90
N VAL A 45 -2.66 -0.56 -10.19
CA VAL A 45 -2.65 -0.09 -8.81
C VAL A 45 -2.97 -1.24 -7.88
N VAL A 46 -2.08 -1.53 -6.94
CA VAL A 46 -2.26 -2.57 -5.95
C VAL A 46 -2.37 -1.91 -4.57
N ARG A 47 -3.56 -2.00 -3.99
CA ARG A 47 -3.82 -1.47 -2.65
C ARG A 47 -3.74 -2.59 -1.64
N PHE A 48 -3.28 -2.27 -0.42
CA PHE A 48 -3.19 -3.24 0.66
C PHE A 48 -3.49 -2.55 1.99
N GLU A 49 -3.65 -3.33 3.05
CA GLU A 49 -3.88 -2.80 4.39
C GLU A 49 -2.80 -3.26 5.36
N PHE A 50 -2.38 -2.35 6.24
CA PHE A 50 -1.54 -2.73 7.36
C PHE A 50 -2.35 -3.61 8.33
N PRO A 51 -1.68 -4.45 9.14
CA PRO A 51 -2.39 -5.42 9.98
C PRO A 51 -3.49 -4.83 10.86
N TYR A 52 -3.26 -3.66 11.48
CA TYR A 52 -4.28 -3.06 12.35
C TYR A 52 -5.56 -2.69 11.59
N MET A 53 -5.45 -2.27 10.33
CA MET A 53 -6.62 -1.91 9.52
C MET A 53 -7.34 -3.16 9.05
N ASN A 54 -6.60 -4.20 8.70
CA ASN A 54 -7.18 -5.49 8.33
C ASN A 54 -7.95 -6.08 9.52
N GLU A 55 -7.40 -5.97 10.73
CA GLU A 55 -8.07 -6.39 11.95
C GLU A 55 -9.35 -5.59 12.21
N ARG A 56 -9.31 -4.28 11.99
CA ARG A 56 -10.50 -3.43 12.09
C ARG A 56 -11.61 -3.88 11.13
N ARG A 57 -11.23 -4.30 9.92
CA ARG A 57 -12.16 -4.81 8.92
C ARG A 57 -12.87 -6.08 9.41
N GLU A 58 -12.15 -6.95 10.08
CA GLU A 58 -12.69 -8.21 10.61
C GLU A 58 -13.54 -8.00 11.86
N THR A 59 -13.11 -7.13 12.77
CA THR A 59 -13.76 -6.97 14.07
C THR A 59 -14.74 -5.79 14.15
N GLY A 60 -14.64 -4.81 13.24
CA GLY A 60 -15.41 -3.59 13.27
C GLY A 60 -14.93 -2.59 14.32
N LYS A 61 -13.87 -2.88 15.05
CA LYS A 61 -13.36 -2.03 16.14
C LYS A 61 -12.16 -1.21 15.67
N LYS A 62 -12.20 0.09 15.97
CA LYS A 62 -11.06 0.97 15.70
C LYS A 62 -9.87 0.60 16.56
N ARG A 63 -8.69 0.60 15.94
CA ARG A 63 -7.44 0.34 16.61
C ARG A 63 -6.42 1.38 16.20
N PRO A 64 -5.46 1.71 17.09
CA PRO A 64 -4.38 2.60 16.69
C PRO A 64 -3.46 1.90 15.68
N PRO A 65 -2.71 2.67 14.88
CA PRO A 65 -1.75 2.09 13.95
C PRO A 65 -0.76 1.17 14.66
N ASN A 66 -0.29 0.14 13.95
CA ASN A 66 0.78 -0.71 14.42
C ASN A 66 2.05 0.11 14.69
N PRO A 67 2.98 -0.40 15.51
CA PRO A 67 4.30 0.22 15.64
C PRO A 67 4.98 0.35 14.27
N GLU A 68 5.82 1.36 14.13
CA GLU A 68 6.53 1.63 12.89
C GLU A 68 7.21 0.39 12.31
N ARG A 69 7.85 -0.40 13.14
CA ARG A 69 8.50 -1.63 12.73
C ARG A 69 7.56 -2.55 11.94
N VAL A 70 6.33 -2.72 12.43
CA VAL A 70 5.34 -3.59 11.78
C VAL A 70 4.88 -2.99 10.46
N LEU A 71 4.71 -1.67 10.40
CA LEU A 71 4.31 -0.99 9.16
C LEU A 71 5.39 -1.14 8.08
N LEU A 72 6.65 -1.00 8.46
CA LEU A 72 7.78 -1.16 7.54
C LEU A 72 7.94 -2.61 7.08
N GLU A 73 7.75 -3.57 7.99
CA GLU A 73 7.77 -5.00 7.64
C GLU A 73 6.66 -5.34 6.63
N THR A 74 5.47 -4.77 6.82
CA THR A 74 4.36 -4.97 5.89
C THR A 74 4.72 -4.44 4.50
N TRP A 75 5.31 -3.25 4.41
CA TRP A 75 5.78 -2.70 3.14
C TRP A 75 6.81 -3.62 2.48
N ARG A 76 7.76 -4.15 3.25
CA ARG A 76 8.77 -5.08 2.71
C ARG A 76 8.13 -6.35 2.15
N ASP A 77 7.13 -6.88 2.86
CA ASP A 77 6.39 -8.07 2.40
C ASP A 77 5.64 -7.79 1.08
N VAL A 78 5.01 -6.63 0.98
CA VAL A 78 4.29 -6.23 -0.24
C VAL A 78 5.26 -6.10 -1.41
N ILE A 79 6.39 -5.42 -1.20
CA ILE A 79 7.40 -5.24 -2.24
C ILE A 79 7.95 -6.59 -2.69
N ALA A 80 8.23 -7.49 -1.75
CA ALA A 80 8.73 -8.83 -2.07
C ALA A 80 7.73 -9.62 -2.91
N LYS A 81 6.43 -9.51 -2.59
CA LYS A 81 5.38 -10.22 -3.33
C LYS A 81 5.18 -9.67 -4.73
N LEU A 82 5.26 -8.36 -4.90
CA LEU A 82 5.01 -7.72 -6.19
C LEU A 82 6.24 -7.70 -7.11
N GLY A 83 7.42 -7.79 -6.52
CA GLY A 83 8.68 -7.67 -7.27
C GLY A 83 9.02 -6.20 -7.54
N ALA A 84 10.28 -5.84 -7.39
CA ALA A 84 10.70 -4.44 -7.41
C ALA A 84 10.99 -3.86 -8.80
N ALA A 85 11.09 -4.69 -9.85
CA ALA A 85 11.62 -4.26 -11.15
C ALA A 85 10.85 -3.10 -11.81
N THR A 86 9.50 -3.10 -11.71
CA THR A 86 8.66 -2.04 -12.31
C THR A 86 7.68 -1.50 -11.26
N LEU A 87 8.10 -1.49 -10.01
CA LEU A 87 7.26 -1.12 -8.89
C LEU A 87 7.53 0.30 -8.43
N VAL A 88 6.46 1.09 -8.32
CA VAL A 88 6.47 2.39 -7.67
C VAL A 88 5.68 2.24 -6.37
N ILE A 89 6.12 2.86 -5.30
CA ILE A 89 5.43 2.80 -4.02
C ILE A 89 5.00 4.19 -3.57
N GLY A 90 3.86 4.25 -2.92
CA GLY A 90 3.31 5.51 -2.43
C GLY A 90 2.18 5.26 -1.46
N GLY A 91 1.54 6.32 -1.00
CA GLY A 91 0.44 6.19 -0.08
C GLY A 91 -0.03 7.51 0.46
N LYS A 92 -1.11 7.45 1.23
CA LYS A 92 -1.70 8.60 1.88
C LYS A 92 -1.12 8.78 3.28
N SER A 93 -0.67 9.99 3.62
CA SER A 93 -0.20 10.34 4.98
C SER A 93 0.79 9.33 5.55
N MET A 94 0.40 8.63 6.61
CA MET A 94 1.21 7.62 7.28
C MET A 94 1.72 6.56 6.29
N GLY A 95 0.85 6.04 5.43
CA GLY A 95 1.23 5.02 4.44
C GLY A 95 2.31 5.51 3.49
N GLY A 96 2.20 6.77 3.03
CA GLY A 96 3.20 7.39 2.16
C GLY A 96 4.50 7.67 2.90
N ARG A 97 4.42 8.09 4.17
CA ARG A 97 5.61 8.30 4.99
C ARG A 97 6.38 7.00 5.19
N MET A 98 5.67 5.91 5.46
CA MET A 98 6.30 4.58 5.61
C MET A 98 6.91 4.11 4.28
N ALA A 99 6.25 4.41 3.15
CA ALA A 99 6.79 4.10 1.83
C ALA A 99 8.12 4.81 1.60
N SER A 100 8.21 6.10 1.94
CA SER A 100 9.46 6.86 1.83
C SER A 100 10.56 6.28 2.69
N MET A 101 10.23 5.86 3.91
CA MET A 101 11.20 5.26 4.83
C MET A 101 11.72 3.92 4.33
N VAL A 102 10.83 3.05 3.86
CA VAL A 102 11.26 1.74 3.35
C VAL A 102 12.06 1.88 2.06
N ALA A 103 11.71 2.83 1.20
CA ALA A 103 12.46 3.10 -0.03
C ALA A 103 13.89 3.54 0.29
N ALA A 104 14.07 4.43 1.27
CA ALA A 104 15.37 4.88 1.72
C ALA A 104 16.19 3.73 2.29
N ASP A 105 15.57 2.86 3.10
CA ASP A 105 16.23 1.69 3.70
C ASP A 105 16.69 0.72 2.62
N LEU A 106 15.82 0.42 1.64
CA LEU A 106 16.15 -0.49 0.55
C LEU A 106 17.24 0.07 -0.35
N GLU A 107 17.23 1.37 -0.60
CA GLU A 107 18.27 2.02 -1.39
C GLU A 107 19.63 1.92 -0.70
N SER A 108 19.69 2.11 0.62
CA SER A 108 20.93 2.00 1.36
C SER A 108 21.42 0.54 1.49
N GLU A 109 20.52 -0.42 1.39
CA GLU A 109 20.88 -1.85 1.39
C GLU A 109 21.43 -2.32 0.04
N GLY A 110 21.28 -1.51 -0.97
CA GLY A 110 21.68 -1.85 -2.32
C GLY A 110 20.57 -2.46 -3.12
#